data_e51188d74647f07de8ed5909ab417aa7
#
_entry.id   e51188d74647f07de8ed5909ab417aa7
#
_cell.length_a   1.000
_cell.length_b   1.000
_cell.length_c   1.000
_cell.angle_alpha   90.00
_cell.angle_beta   90.00
_cell.angle_gamma   90.00
#
_symmetry.space_group_name_H-M   'P 1'
#
loop_
_entity.id
_entity.type
_entity.pdbx_description
1 polymer ?
#
loop_
_entity_poly.entity_id
_entity_poly.type
_entity_poly.pdbx_seq_one_letter_code
_entity_poly.pdbx_strand_id
1 'polypeptide(L)'
;MAYAQNANYVFVGADIKSPSSVKITLKTFGDKKKTIGFEANCAALRILMFDGIEGTIYNKPLLSQGVSAISDNLGYFENLFNNRLSEFIRMSVMMSDFKKAEKGEKSTLYTIDVNYIQLKKDLEKNNIKKQLGI
;
A
#
# COMPACT_ATOMS: atom_id res chain seq x y z
N MET A 1 14.31 1.70 -11.15
CA MET A 1 13.29 2.49 -10.60
C MET A 1 12.84 1.94 -9.25
N ALA A 2 12.78 2.76 -8.35
CA ALA A 2 12.49 2.29 -7.03
C ALA A 2 11.04 1.82 -6.97
N TYR A 3 10.13 2.40 -6.52
CA TYR A 3 8.81 1.90 -6.21
C TYR A 3 7.74 2.57 -7.07
N ALA A 4 6.51 2.09 -6.95
CA ALA A 4 5.39 2.58 -7.75
C ALA A 4 4.89 3.92 -7.23
N GLN A 5 5.72 4.94 -7.34
CA GLN A 5 5.46 6.26 -6.79
C GLN A 5 4.26 6.92 -7.46
N ASN A 6 4.11 6.69 -8.77
CA ASN A 6 3.05 7.30 -9.55
C ASN A 6 2.03 6.28 -10.04
N ALA A 7 1.91 5.16 -9.34
CA ALA A 7 0.99 4.14 -9.75
C ALA A 7 -0.45 4.64 -9.68
N ASN A 8 -1.20 4.34 -10.71
CA ASN A 8 -2.62 4.63 -10.73
C ASN A 8 -3.35 3.51 -10.02
N TYR A 9 -4.12 3.86 -9.02
CA TYR A 9 -4.94 2.89 -8.32
C TYR A 9 -6.20 3.56 -7.78
N VAL A 10 -7.21 2.75 -7.56
CA VAL A 10 -8.46 3.20 -6.95
C VAL A 10 -8.77 2.26 -5.80
N PHE A 11 -8.96 2.84 -4.62
CA PHE A 11 -9.38 2.07 -3.45
C PHE A 11 -10.83 1.61 -3.67
N VAL A 12 -11.09 0.32 -3.44
CA VAL A 12 -12.42 -0.25 -3.61
C VAL A 12 -13.07 -0.55 -2.27
N GLY A 13 -12.33 -1.13 -1.34
CA GLY A 13 -12.88 -1.45 -0.05
C GLY A 13 -11.86 -2.12 0.85
N ALA A 14 -12.25 -2.34 2.08
CA ALA A 14 -11.38 -3.00 3.05
C ALA A 14 -12.20 -3.91 3.96
N ASP A 15 -11.55 -5.00 4.39
CA ASP A 15 -12.11 -5.93 5.36
C ASP A 15 -11.08 -6.03 6.48
N ILE A 16 -11.46 -5.54 7.67
CA ILE A 16 -10.55 -5.47 8.79
C ILE A 16 -10.92 -6.52 9.81
N LYS A 17 -10.10 -7.56 9.90
CA LYS A 17 -10.31 -8.64 10.88
C LYS A 17 -9.61 -8.32 12.19
N SER A 18 -8.41 -7.74 12.10
CA SER A 18 -7.60 -7.39 13.26
C SER A 18 -6.50 -6.44 12.79
N PRO A 19 -5.75 -5.83 13.70
CA PRO A 19 -4.62 -4.99 13.29
C PRO A 19 -3.54 -5.76 12.51
N SER A 20 -3.50 -7.08 12.65
CA SER A 20 -2.54 -7.88 11.90
C SER A 20 -3.10 -8.43 10.59
N SER A 21 -4.33 -8.07 10.22
CA SER A 21 -4.92 -8.53 8.96
C SER A 21 -5.91 -7.49 8.44
N VAL A 22 -5.38 -6.57 7.66
CA VAL A 22 -6.18 -5.55 7.00
C VAL A 22 -6.18 -5.88 5.52
N LYS A 23 -7.32 -6.36 5.02
CA LYS A 23 -7.44 -6.74 3.61
C LYS A 23 -7.96 -5.56 2.82
N ILE A 24 -7.13 -5.08 1.91
CA ILE A 24 -7.47 -3.92 1.09
C ILE A 24 -7.75 -4.40 -0.33
N THR A 25 -8.91 -4.05 -0.84
CA THR A 25 -9.27 -4.33 -2.22
C THR A 25 -9.11 -3.05 -3.03
N LEU A 26 -8.34 -3.14 -4.10
CA LEU A 26 -8.07 -2.00 -4.94
C LEU A 26 -7.97 -2.43 -6.40
N LYS A 27 -8.12 -1.46 -7.29
CA LYS A 27 -7.99 -1.66 -8.71
C LYS A 27 -6.75 -0.89 -9.17
N THR A 28 -5.90 -1.56 -9.92
CA THR A 28 -4.72 -0.92 -10.50
C THR A 28 -4.86 -0.85 -11.99
N PHE A 29 -4.23 0.14 -12.59
CA PHE A 29 -4.25 0.39 -14.03
C PHE A 29 -2.82 0.41 -14.54
N GLY A 30 -2.59 -0.21 -15.68
CA GLY A 30 -1.26 -0.22 -16.26
C GLY A 30 -1.19 -1.11 -17.46
N ASP A 31 -0.13 -0.93 -18.23
CA ASP A 31 0.08 -1.67 -19.48
C ASP A 31 0.83 -2.99 -19.27
N LYS A 32 1.53 -3.12 -18.17
CA LYS A 32 2.47 -4.22 -17.99
C LYS A 32 1.98 -5.19 -16.92
N LYS A 33 1.54 -6.34 -17.35
CA LYS A 33 1.08 -7.37 -16.45
C LYS A 33 2.15 -7.76 -15.42
N LYS A 34 3.42 -7.71 -15.79
CA LYS A 34 4.51 -8.08 -14.90
C LYS A 34 4.65 -7.21 -13.68
N THR A 35 4.36 -5.92 -13.81
CA THR A 35 4.57 -4.98 -12.72
C THR A 35 3.30 -4.62 -11.96
N ILE A 36 2.15 -5.02 -12.49
CA ILE A 36 0.89 -4.56 -11.90
C ILE A 36 0.67 -5.10 -10.49
N GLY A 37 1.14 -6.32 -10.22
CA GLY A 37 1.06 -6.89 -8.87
C GLY A 37 1.96 -6.16 -7.88
N PHE A 38 3.16 -5.81 -8.31
CA PHE A 38 4.06 -5.01 -7.49
C PHE A 38 3.43 -3.65 -7.17
N GLU A 39 2.86 -3.01 -8.18
CA GLU A 39 2.20 -1.71 -8.00
C GLU A 39 1.02 -1.81 -7.04
N ALA A 40 0.25 -2.91 -7.14
CA ALA A 40 -0.87 -3.13 -6.23
C ALA A 40 -0.40 -3.26 -4.78
N ASN A 41 0.68 -3.99 -4.56
CA ASN A 41 1.24 -4.17 -3.22
C ASN A 41 1.73 -2.84 -2.65
N CYS A 42 2.43 -2.06 -3.47
CA CYS A 42 2.88 -0.74 -3.05
C CYS A 42 1.70 0.17 -2.71
N ALA A 43 0.65 0.11 -3.53
CA ALA A 43 -0.54 0.94 -3.32
C ALA A 43 -1.23 0.61 -2.00
N ALA A 44 -1.29 -0.67 -1.63
CA ALA A 44 -1.91 -1.07 -0.37
C ALA A 44 -1.18 -0.46 0.82
N LEU A 45 0.15 -0.50 0.81
CA LEU A 45 0.93 0.14 1.88
C LEU A 45 0.75 1.65 1.87
N ARG A 46 0.71 2.27 0.70
CA ARG A 46 0.53 3.71 0.58
C ARG A 46 -0.82 4.16 1.12
N ILE A 47 -1.86 3.38 0.91
CA ILE A 47 -3.18 3.69 1.45
C ILE A 47 -3.11 3.79 2.97
N LEU A 48 -2.49 2.82 3.63
CA LEU A 48 -2.39 2.84 5.09
C LEU A 48 -1.44 3.91 5.60
N MET A 49 -0.36 4.17 4.87
CA MET A 49 0.64 5.15 5.31
C MET A 49 0.22 6.59 5.08
N PHE A 50 -0.43 6.87 3.95
CA PHE A 50 -0.63 8.26 3.53
C PHE A 50 -2.09 8.69 3.41
N ASP A 51 -3.01 7.76 3.14
CA ASP A 51 -4.42 8.12 2.90
C ASP A 51 -5.33 7.84 4.09
N GLY A 52 -5.12 6.72 4.75
CA GLY A 52 -6.08 6.21 5.71
C GLY A 52 -7.26 5.56 4.99
N ILE A 53 -8.11 4.89 5.76
CA ILE A 53 -9.28 4.20 5.22
C ILE A 53 -10.52 4.77 5.90
N GLU A 54 -11.27 5.61 5.18
CA GLU A 54 -12.47 6.24 5.68
C GLU A 54 -13.48 5.21 6.20
N GLY A 55 -14.17 5.58 7.28
CA GLY A 55 -15.20 4.71 7.84
C GLY A 55 -14.68 3.56 8.67
N THR A 56 -13.38 3.51 8.95
CA THR A 56 -12.76 2.47 9.75
C THR A 56 -11.94 3.05 10.88
N ILE A 57 -11.42 2.17 11.76
CA ILE A 57 -10.51 2.60 12.81
C ILE A 57 -9.16 3.09 12.25
N TYR A 58 -8.90 2.83 10.96
CA TYR A 58 -7.70 3.27 10.28
C TYR A 58 -7.96 4.50 9.39
N ASN A 59 -8.89 5.35 9.81
CA ASN A 59 -9.25 6.54 9.03
C ASN A 59 -8.13 7.58 8.98
N LYS A 60 -7.20 7.52 9.93
CA LYS A 60 -6.04 8.41 9.90
C LYS A 60 -4.84 7.69 9.34
N PRO A 61 -4.09 8.32 8.43
CA PRO A 61 -2.90 7.68 7.90
C PRO A 61 -1.85 7.49 8.97
N LEU A 62 -0.99 6.49 8.78
CA LEU A 62 0.11 6.23 9.71
C LEU A 62 1.09 7.41 9.75
N LEU A 63 1.28 8.09 8.63
CA LEU A 63 2.22 9.20 8.52
C LEU A 63 1.46 10.50 8.30
N SER A 64 1.34 11.29 9.36
CA SER A 64 0.57 12.53 9.31
C SER A 64 1.20 13.57 8.38
N GLN A 65 2.51 13.49 8.13
CA GLN A 65 3.19 14.39 7.22
C GLN A 65 2.89 14.07 5.75
N GLY A 66 2.21 12.95 5.48
CA GLY A 66 1.84 12.59 4.13
C GLY A 66 3.02 12.15 3.28
N VAL A 67 2.88 12.30 1.97
CA VAL A 67 3.90 11.79 1.04
C VAL A 67 5.24 12.50 1.15
N SER A 68 5.31 13.64 1.82
CA SER A 68 6.61 14.29 2.05
C SER A 68 7.55 13.40 2.87
N ALA A 69 7.00 12.46 3.64
CA ALA A 69 7.83 11.50 4.38
C ALA A 69 8.73 10.71 3.44
N ILE A 70 8.32 10.47 2.21
CA ILE A 70 9.13 9.73 1.24
C ILE A 70 10.39 10.49 0.90
N SER A 71 10.27 11.77 0.55
CA SER A 71 11.45 12.56 0.19
C SER A 71 12.36 12.77 1.38
N ASP A 72 11.80 12.86 2.59
CA ASP A 72 12.60 13.04 3.79
C ASP A 72 13.31 11.76 4.22
N ASN A 73 12.85 10.60 3.76
CA ASN A 73 13.38 9.30 4.17
C ASN A 73 13.55 8.38 2.96
N LEU A 74 14.12 8.90 1.90
CA LEU A 74 14.16 8.22 0.62
C LEU A 74 14.79 6.84 0.67
N GLY A 75 15.91 6.70 1.38
CA GLY A 75 16.58 5.40 1.48
C GLY A 75 15.70 4.35 2.15
N TYR A 76 14.99 4.74 3.18
CA TYR A 76 14.07 3.81 3.86
C TYR A 76 12.97 3.34 2.89
N PHE A 77 12.33 4.28 2.20
CA PHE A 77 11.19 3.92 1.35
C PHE A 77 11.62 3.18 0.08
N GLU A 78 12.76 3.51 -0.47
CA GLU A 78 13.27 2.73 -1.60
C GLU A 78 13.52 1.28 -1.20
N ASN A 79 14.11 1.07 -0.04
CA ASN A 79 14.36 -0.28 0.45
C ASN A 79 13.06 -1.00 0.77
N LEU A 80 12.12 -0.31 1.40
CA LEU A 80 10.82 -0.86 1.74
C LEU A 80 10.10 -1.39 0.50
N PHE A 81 9.94 -0.54 -0.50
CA PHE A 81 9.16 -0.89 -1.68
C PHE A 81 9.89 -1.85 -2.62
N ASN A 82 11.20 -1.78 -2.70
CA ASN A 82 11.96 -2.64 -3.61
C ASN A 82 12.29 -4.01 -3.01
N ASN A 83 12.50 -4.08 -1.69
CA ASN A 83 13.07 -5.28 -1.09
C ASN A 83 12.29 -5.88 0.05
N ARG A 84 11.38 -5.13 0.68
CA ARG A 84 10.82 -5.55 1.95
C ARG A 84 9.30 -5.65 1.96
N LEU A 85 8.65 -5.63 0.81
CA LEU A 85 7.19 -5.72 0.77
C LEU A 85 6.68 -6.99 1.42
N SER A 86 7.39 -8.10 1.25
CA SER A 86 6.97 -9.39 1.79
C SER A 86 6.93 -9.42 3.32
N GLU A 87 7.60 -8.49 3.98
CA GLU A 87 7.54 -8.42 5.44
C GLU A 87 6.19 -7.90 5.92
N PHE A 88 5.50 -7.15 5.10
CA PHE A 88 4.26 -6.47 5.49
C PHE A 88 3.04 -6.96 4.73
N ILE A 89 3.23 -7.65 3.62
CA ILE A 89 2.15 -8.20 2.79
C ILE A 89 2.05 -9.69 3.08
N ARG A 90 0.95 -10.11 3.69
CA ARG A 90 0.74 -11.51 4.02
C ARG A 90 0.23 -12.30 2.82
N MET A 91 -0.57 -11.65 2.00
CA MET A 91 -1.18 -12.29 0.85
C MET A 91 -1.57 -11.22 -0.15
N SER A 92 -1.43 -11.53 -1.41
CA SER A 92 -1.84 -10.64 -2.50
C SER A 92 -2.52 -11.51 -3.55
N VAL A 93 -3.80 -11.29 -3.77
CA VAL A 93 -4.60 -12.13 -4.65
C VAL A 93 -5.21 -11.30 -5.77
N MET A 94 -4.96 -11.73 -6.99
CA MET A 94 -5.61 -11.16 -8.15
C MET A 94 -7.06 -11.64 -8.18
N MET A 95 -8.00 -10.72 -8.07
CA MET A 95 -9.41 -11.07 -7.99
C MET A 95 -10.09 -11.09 -9.36
N SER A 96 -9.49 -10.46 -10.34
CA SER A 96 -10.01 -10.48 -11.71
C SER A 96 -8.85 -10.56 -12.68
N ASP A 97 -9.13 -11.03 -13.89
CA ASP A 97 -8.12 -11.10 -14.93
C ASP A 97 -7.65 -9.69 -15.30
N PHE A 98 -6.45 -9.65 -15.87
CA PHE A 98 -5.85 -8.44 -16.38
C PHE A 98 -6.66 -8.00 -17.62
N LYS A 99 -7.59 -7.07 -17.41
CA LYS A 99 -8.55 -6.67 -18.43
C LYS A 99 -8.24 -5.31 -19.01
N LYS A 100 -8.60 -5.15 -20.27
CA LYS A 100 -8.52 -3.86 -20.93
C LYS A 100 -9.65 -2.98 -20.41
N ALA A 101 -9.31 -1.81 -19.92
CA ALA A 101 -10.30 -0.84 -19.48
C ALA A 101 -10.76 0.00 -20.65
N GLU A 102 -11.74 0.86 -20.40
CA GLU A 102 -12.10 1.87 -21.38
C GLU A 102 -10.87 2.69 -21.75
N LYS A 103 -10.81 3.20 -22.94
CA LYS A 103 -9.68 3.99 -23.45
C LYS A 103 -8.40 3.18 -23.63
N GLY A 104 -8.50 1.86 -23.63
CA GLY A 104 -7.35 1.01 -23.91
C GLY A 104 -6.45 0.70 -22.74
N GLU A 105 -6.68 1.29 -21.57
CA GLU A 105 -5.93 0.95 -20.39
C GLU A 105 -6.34 -0.43 -19.88
N LYS A 106 -5.41 -1.11 -19.22
CA LYS A 106 -5.68 -2.40 -18.60
C LYS A 106 -5.84 -2.21 -17.11
N SER A 107 -6.75 -2.96 -16.52
CA SER A 107 -6.98 -2.87 -15.09
C SER A 107 -7.08 -4.25 -14.47
N THR A 108 -6.75 -4.33 -13.19
CA THR A 108 -6.80 -5.58 -12.44
C THR A 108 -7.25 -5.28 -11.01
N LEU A 109 -8.12 -6.14 -10.51
CA LEU A 109 -8.61 -6.03 -9.14
C LEU A 109 -7.78 -6.95 -8.24
N TYR A 110 -7.25 -6.41 -7.16
CA TYR A 110 -6.45 -7.15 -6.20
C TYR A 110 -7.04 -7.01 -4.80
N THR A 111 -6.91 -8.08 -4.01
CA THR A 111 -7.12 -8.01 -2.56
C THR A 111 -5.78 -8.31 -1.91
N ILE A 112 -5.33 -7.40 -1.05
CA ILE A 112 -4.01 -7.47 -0.45
C ILE A 112 -4.16 -7.45 1.06
N ASP A 113 -3.63 -8.48 1.72
CA ASP A 113 -3.68 -8.61 3.18
C ASP A 113 -2.41 -8.03 3.76
N VAL A 114 -2.55 -6.89 4.45
CA VAL A 114 -1.41 -6.17 5.02
C VAL A 114 -1.35 -6.40 6.52
N ASN A 115 -0.16 -6.67 7.03
CA ASN A 115 0.09 -6.73 8.46
C ASN A 115 0.33 -5.31 8.97
N TYR A 116 -0.73 -4.66 9.40
CA TYR A 116 -0.70 -3.26 9.82
C TYR A 116 0.20 -3.05 11.02
N ILE A 117 0.12 -3.95 12.01
CA ILE A 117 0.93 -3.84 13.22
C ILE A 117 2.42 -3.88 12.89
N GLN A 118 2.81 -4.81 12.01
CA GLN A 118 4.21 -4.94 11.62
C GLN A 118 4.70 -3.69 10.89
N LEU A 119 3.87 -3.16 10.00
CA LEU A 119 4.21 -1.94 9.28
C LEU A 119 4.37 -0.76 10.23
N LYS A 120 3.42 -0.59 11.15
CA LYS A 120 3.47 0.49 12.12
C LYS A 120 4.72 0.41 12.99
N LYS A 121 5.05 -0.79 13.49
CA LYS A 121 6.24 -0.98 14.32
C LYS A 121 7.52 -0.67 13.57
N ASP A 122 7.58 -1.04 12.30
CA ASP A 122 8.77 -0.78 11.50
C ASP A 122 8.97 0.71 11.27
N LEU A 123 7.88 1.43 10.99
CA LEU A 123 7.95 2.88 10.83
C LEU A 123 8.40 3.57 12.11
N GLU A 124 7.92 3.10 13.27
CA GLU A 124 8.33 3.66 14.56
C GLU A 124 9.78 3.35 14.88
N LYS A 125 10.19 2.10 14.63
CA LYS A 125 11.57 1.66 14.89
C LYS A 125 12.60 2.44 14.10
N ASN A 126 12.24 2.85 12.90
CA ASN A 126 13.14 3.59 12.01
C ASN A 126 12.93 5.11 12.10
N ASN A 127 12.18 5.55 13.07
CA ASN A 127 11.90 6.98 13.31
C ASN A 127 11.22 7.69 12.15
N ILE A 128 10.51 6.93 11.31
CA ILE A 128 9.71 7.51 10.23
C ILE A 128 8.41 8.06 10.81
N LYS A 129 7.87 7.34 11.77
CA LYS A 129 6.67 7.71 12.50
C LYS A 129 7.02 7.91 13.96
N LYS A 130 6.53 8.99 14.55
CA LYS A 130 6.72 9.19 16.00
C LYS A 130 5.89 8.18 16.76
N GLN A 131 6.46 7.69 17.86
CA GLN A 131 5.76 6.78 18.71
C GLN A 131 4.64 7.51 19.44
N LEU A 132 3.57 6.78 19.72
CA LEU A 132 2.43 7.34 20.42
C LEU A 132 2.84 7.79 21.81
N GLY A 133 2.32 8.95 22.22
CA GLY A 133 2.61 9.48 23.52
C GLY A 133 3.79 10.42 23.56
N ILE A 134 4.39 10.63 22.43
CA ILE A 134 5.57 11.48 22.30
C ILE A 134 5.19 12.82 21.68
#